data_b2b97ecb737eee3a4d1b3329d51d7997
#
_entry.id   b2b97ecb737eee3a4d1b3329d51d7997
#
_cell.length_a   1.000
_cell.length_b   1.000
_cell.length_c   1.000
_cell.angle_alpha   90.00
_cell.angle_beta   90.00
_cell.angle_gamma   90.00
#
_symmetry.space_group_name_H-M   'P 1'
#
loop_
_entity.id
_entity.type
_entity.pdbx_description
1 polymer ?
#
loop_
_entity_poly.entity_id
_entity_poly.type
_entity_poly.pdbx_seq_one_letter_code
_entity_poly.pdbx_strand_id
1 'polypeptide(L)'
;MQLLLITGPAGVGKSTLSWEMSAQLAAAQVAHAVIETDELDRVFPRPNTNELDRIQPGTIDVSSINLAAIWSTYQALGHTRLIMSGVMMHLNFDKRWILSAIPEARITVVRMLAAEPTLLARLAQREIGSGADEQAQRSLQQARRMASEDAEGIIVLPTDGKRPAELAEIILQNTGWLNMGGQQKD
;
A
#
# COMPACT_ATOMS: atom_id res chain seq x y z
N MET A 1 4.82 -8.95 13.06
CA MET A 1 4.66 -7.51 12.81
C MET A 1 3.28 -7.20 12.22
N GLN A 2 2.82 -5.95 12.26
CA GLN A 2 1.53 -5.51 11.68
C GLN A 2 1.78 -4.77 10.36
N LEU A 3 1.03 -5.14 9.31
CA LEU A 3 1.13 -4.52 7.99
C LEU A 3 -0.27 -4.05 7.53
N LEU A 4 -0.40 -2.75 7.26
CA LEU A 4 -1.57 -2.16 6.60
C LEU A 4 -1.27 -2.05 5.10
N LEU A 5 -1.98 -2.82 4.29
CA LEU A 5 -1.88 -2.79 2.83
C LEU A 5 -2.98 -1.90 2.26
N ILE A 6 -2.62 -0.69 1.85
CA ILE A 6 -3.52 0.28 1.24
C ILE A 6 -3.54 0.04 -0.27
N THR A 7 -4.65 -0.45 -0.79
CA THR A 7 -4.81 -0.73 -2.23
C THR A 7 -6.00 0.03 -2.83
N GLY A 8 -6.06 0.08 -4.14
CA GLY A 8 -7.10 0.75 -4.91
C GLY A 8 -6.59 1.21 -6.26
N PRO A 9 -7.46 1.68 -7.16
CA PRO A 9 -7.08 2.11 -8.49
C PRO A 9 -6.13 3.32 -8.47
N ALA A 10 -5.48 3.59 -9.60
CA ALA A 10 -4.69 4.81 -9.75
C ALA A 10 -5.58 6.06 -9.52
N GLY A 11 -5.05 7.11 -8.91
CA GLY A 11 -5.80 8.33 -8.63
C GLY A 11 -6.76 8.28 -7.43
N VAL A 12 -6.97 7.13 -6.77
CA VAL A 12 -7.89 7.03 -5.62
C VAL A 12 -7.37 7.74 -4.35
N GLY A 13 -6.05 8.02 -4.26
CA GLY A 13 -5.46 8.75 -3.14
C GLY A 13 -4.68 7.90 -2.14
N LYS A 14 -4.17 6.72 -2.54
CA LYS A 14 -3.41 5.80 -1.68
C LYS A 14 -2.22 6.46 -0.98
N SER A 15 -1.32 7.09 -1.75
CA SER A 15 -0.14 7.78 -1.20
C SER A 15 -0.53 8.90 -0.24
N THR A 16 -1.54 9.69 -0.60
CA THR A 16 -2.05 10.77 0.26
C THR A 16 -2.56 10.22 1.60
N LEU A 17 -3.32 9.11 1.57
CA LEU A 17 -3.80 8.47 2.79
C LEU A 17 -2.64 7.91 3.62
N SER A 18 -1.66 7.24 2.98
CA SER A 18 -0.51 6.67 3.68
C SER A 18 0.33 7.74 4.39
N TRP A 19 0.56 8.87 3.73
CA TRP A 19 1.27 10.00 4.33
C TRP A 19 0.49 10.65 5.47
N GLU A 20 -0.82 10.81 5.33
CA GLU A 20 -1.68 11.34 6.39
C GLU A 20 -1.71 10.41 7.61
N MET A 21 -1.85 9.10 7.40
CA MET A 21 -1.75 8.10 8.48
C MET A 21 -0.39 8.18 9.18
N SER A 22 0.69 8.30 8.41
CA SER A 22 2.04 8.47 8.96
C SER A 22 2.15 9.73 9.80
N ALA A 23 1.61 10.85 9.35
CA ALA A 23 1.62 12.10 10.12
C ALA A 23 0.87 11.97 11.46
N GLN A 24 -0.30 11.33 11.46
CA GLN A 24 -1.09 11.10 12.69
C GLN A 24 -0.38 10.14 13.65
N LEU A 25 0.23 9.07 13.14
CA LEU A 25 1.00 8.13 13.96
C LEU A 25 2.26 8.79 14.55
N ALA A 26 2.96 9.62 13.76
CA ALA A 26 4.11 10.38 14.25
C ALA A 26 3.72 11.38 15.35
N ALA A 27 2.59 12.08 15.19
CA ALA A 27 2.05 12.98 16.22
C ALA A 27 1.69 12.22 17.50
N ALA A 28 1.21 10.97 17.38
CA ALA A 28 0.92 10.07 18.50
C ALA A 28 2.16 9.32 19.04
N GLN A 29 3.37 9.60 18.53
CA GLN A 29 4.62 8.94 18.89
C GLN A 29 4.60 7.41 18.68
N VAL A 30 3.85 6.93 17.68
CA VAL A 30 3.75 5.52 17.32
C VAL A 30 4.78 5.19 16.25
N ALA A 31 5.75 4.34 16.57
CA ALA A 31 6.79 3.90 15.63
C ALA A 31 6.19 3.12 14.45
N HIS A 32 6.48 3.53 13.23
CA HIS A 32 5.98 2.91 11.99
C HIS A 32 6.92 3.21 10.82
N ALA A 33 6.75 2.48 9.73
CA ALA A 33 7.40 2.74 8.44
C ALA A 33 6.33 2.86 7.35
N VAL A 34 6.67 3.53 6.25
CA VAL A 34 5.83 3.66 5.04
C VAL A 34 6.63 3.25 3.83
N ILE A 35 6.05 2.41 2.97
CA ILE A 35 6.66 1.97 1.70
C ILE A 35 5.60 2.05 0.60
N GLU A 36 5.92 2.74 -0.49
CA GLU A 36 5.15 2.66 -1.74
C GLU A 36 5.67 1.51 -2.59
N THR A 37 4.79 0.61 -3.03
CA THR A 37 5.20 -0.62 -3.73
C THR A 37 5.85 -0.34 -5.07
N ASP A 38 5.46 0.76 -5.74
CA ASP A 38 6.02 1.16 -7.03
C ASP A 38 7.52 1.49 -6.95
N GLU A 39 8.06 1.80 -5.75
CA GLU A 39 9.49 2.03 -5.54
C GLU A 39 10.30 0.74 -5.37
N LEU A 40 9.61 -0.39 -5.13
CA LEU A 40 10.28 -1.67 -4.94
C LEU A 40 10.71 -2.33 -6.25
N ASP A 41 10.12 -1.95 -7.39
CA ASP A 41 10.40 -2.55 -8.70
C ASP A 41 10.72 -1.51 -9.81
N ARG A 42 10.95 -0.25 -9.43
CA ARG A 42 11.29 0.82 -10.37
C ARG A 42 12.74 0.71 -10.83
N VAL A 43 12.99 -0.23 -11.71
CA VAL A 43 14.31 -0.52 -12.28
C VAL A 43 14.22 -0.76 -13.79
N PHE A 44 15.22 -0.30 -14.52
CA PHE A 44 15.38 -0.57 -15.96
C PHE A 44 16.85 -0.93 -16.29
N PRO A 45 17.11 -2.00 -17.07
CA PRO A 45 16.13 -3.00 -17.53
C PRO A 45 15.56 -3.80 -16.35
N ARG A 46 14.33 -4.32 -16.51
CA ARG A 46 13.78 -5.21 -15.49
C ARG A 46 14.58 -6.52 -15.44
N PRO A 47 14.98 -6.98 -14.23
CA PRO A 47 15.71 -8.22 -14.09
C PRO A 47 14.84 -9.42 -14.51
N ASN A 48 15.47 -10.38 -15.15
CA ASN A 48 14.81 -11.65 -15.47
C ASN A 48 14.90 -12.63 -14.28
N THR A 49 14.12 -13.72 -14.35
CA THR A 49 14.05 -14.71 -13.30
C THR A 49 15.40 -15.33 -12.93
N ASN A 50 16.28 -15.57 -13.92
CA ASN A 50 17.60 -16.16 -13.67
C ASN A 50 18.53 -15.19 -12.92
N GLU A 51 18.39 -13.90 -13.17
CA GLU A 51 19.15 -12.86 -12.45
C GLU A 51 18.67 -12.76 -11.01
N LEU A 52 17.35 -12.80 -10.79
CA LEU A 52 16.77 -12.76 -9.45
C LEU A 52 17.12 -14.02 -8.65
N ASP A 53 17.07 -15.19 -9.27
CA ASP A 53 17.41 -16.49 -8.64
C ASP A 53 18.86 -16.55 -8.14
N ARG A 54 19.78 -15.84 -8.80
CA ARG A 54 21.18 -15.70 -8.34
C ARG A 54 21.30 -14.86 -7.06
N ILE A 55 20.40 -13.90 -6.88
CA ILE A 55 20.38 -13.04 -5.67
C ILE A 55 19.69 -13.75 -4.54
N GLN A 56 18.50 -14.30 -4.83
CA GLN A 56 17.68 -15.03 -3.87
C GLN A 56 16.97 -16.18 -4.58
N PRO A 57 17.37 -17.43 -4.34
CA PRO A 57 16.80 -18.61 -4.97
C PRO A 57 15.28 -18.71 -4.79
N GLY A 58 14.57 -19.04 -5.86
CA GLY A 58 13.12 -19.18 -5.88
C GLY A 58 12.34 -17.87 -5.97
N THR A 59 13.01 -16.72 -6.08
CA THR A 59 12.37 -15.42 -6.23
C THR A 59 12.11 -15.08 -7.70
N ILE A 60 10.89 -14.65 -7.99
CA ILE A 60 10.44 -14.25 -9.34
C ILE A 60 10.15 -12.75 -9.45
N ASP A 61 10.24 -12.01 -8.34
CA ASP A 61 9.90 -10.59 -8.28
C ASP A 61 10.94 -9.82 -7.44
N VAL A 62 11.52 -8.79 -8.04
CA VAL A 62 12.50 -7.92 -7.38
C VAL A 62 11.90 -7.18 -6.18
N SER A 63 10.58 -6.92 -6.21
CA SER A 63 9.89 -6.25 -5.10
C SER A 63 10.03 -7.02 -3.79
N SER A 64 9.99 -8.35 -3.81
CA SER A 64 10.13 -9.17 -2.58
C SER A 64 11.54 -9.07 -2.00
N ILE A 65 12.57 -9.06 -2.85
CA ILE A 65 13.97 -8.90 -2.42
C ILE A 65 14.17 -7.53 -1.77
N ASN A 66 13.71 -6.48 -2.46
CA ASN A 66 13.86 -5.11 -1.99
C ASN A 66 13.05 -4.87 -0.71
N LEU A 67 11.82 -5.39 -0.64
CA LEU A 67 10.99 -5.30 0.57
C LEU A 67 11.66 -5.98 1.77
N ALA A 68 12.20 -7.19 1.59
CA ALA A 68 12.89 -7.92 2.65
C ALA A 68 14.11 -7.13 3.15
N ALA A 69 14.91 -6.56 2.25
CA ALA A 69 16.09 -5.77 2.61
C ALA A 69 15.74 -4.49 3.37
N ILE A 70 14.73 -3.75 2.90
CA ILE A 70 14.26 -2.52 3.58
C ILE A 70 13.68 -2.87 4.94
N TRP A 71 12.80 -3.88 5.00
CA TRP A 71 12.14 -4.26 6.24
C TRP A 71 13.12 -4.77 7.29
N SER A 72 14.13 -5.56 6.90
CA SER A 72 15.16 -6.04 7.85
C SER A 72 15.87 -4.89 8.56
N THR A 73 16.12 -3.80 7.84
CA THR A 73 16.71 -2.58 8.42
C THR A 73 15.76 -1.93 9.43
N TYR A 74 14.49 -1.77 9.09
CA TYR A 74 13.51 -1.15 10.00
C TYR A 74 13.22 -2.03 11.22
N GLN A 75 13.17 -3.34 11.03
CA GLN A 75 13.00 -4.31 12.12
C GLN A 75 14.18 -4.25 13.10
N ALA A 76 15.41 -4.16 12.60
CA ALA A 76 16.61 -3.99 13.44
C ALA A 76 16.59 -2.69 14.24
N LEU A 77 15.88 -1.65 13.75
CA LEU A 77 15.64 -0.39 14.46
C LEU A 77 14.42 -0.46 15.40
N GLY A 78 13.79 -1.62 15.57
CA GLY A 78 12.68 -1.84 16.49
C GLY A 78 11.29 -1.54 15.91
N HIS A 79 11.17 -1.29 14.62
CA HIS A 79 9.86 -1.07 14.00
C HIS A 79 9.05 -2.37 13.89
N THR A 80 7.76 -2.30 14.22
CA THR A 80 6.82 -3.43 14.19
C THR A 80 5.57 -3.15 13.35
N ARG A 81 5.47 -1.95 12.77
CA ARG A 81 4.33 -1.49 11.97
C ARG A 81 4.79 -0.98 10.62
N LEU A 82 4.12 -1.44 9.57
CA LEU A 82 4.40 -1.04 8.17
C LEU A 82 3.10 -0.66 7.47
N ILE A 83 3.07 0.53 6.89
CA ILE A 83 2.06 0.94 5.91
C ILE A 83 2.65 0.70 4.53
N MET A 84 1.99 -0.12 3.73
CA MET A 84 2.33 -0.29 2.31
C MET A 84 1.20 0.23 1.43
N SER A 85 1.52 0.95 0.37
CA SER A 85 0.53 1.43 -0.59
C SER A 85 0.91 1.06 -2.02
N GLY A 86 -0.09 0.60 -2.80
CA GLY A 86 0.10 0.24 -4.20
C GLY A 86 -1.17 -0.25 -4.89
N VAL A 87 -1.06 -0.50 -6.19
CA VAL A 87 -2.14 -1.10 -6.98
C VAL A 87 -2.01 -2.63 -6.91
N MET A 88 -2.82 -3.27 -6.06
CA MET A 88 -2.85 -4.73 -5.90
C MET A 88 -3.98 -5.31 -6.74
N MET A 89 -3.65 -5.79 -7.93
CA MET A 89 -4.63 -6.32 -8.89
C MET A 89 -5.02 -7.77 -8.64
N HIS A 90 -4.18 -8.51 -7.92
CA HIS A 90 -4.37 -9.93 -7.61
C HIS A 90 -4.02 -10.17 -6.14
N LEU A 91 -4.92 -9.77 -5.25
CA LEU A 91 -4.64 -9.68 -3.81
C LEU A 91 -4.05 -10.96 -3.20
N ASN A 92 -4.52 -12.15 -3.63
CA ASN A 92 -3.97 -13.41 -3.16
C ASN A 92 -2.51 -13.65 -3.63
N PHE A 93 -2.17 -13.20 -4.83
CA PHE A 93 -0.80 -13.23 -5.33
C PHE A 93 0.04 -12.17 -4.61
N ASP A 94 -0.51 -10.96 -4.46
CA ASP A 94 0.19 -9.84 -3.83
C ASP A 94 0.50 -10.13 -2.35
N LYS A 95 -0.42 -10.75 -1.61
CA LYS A 95 -0.15 -11.22 -0.24
C LYS A 95 0.97 -12.27 -0.19
N ARG A 96 1.07 -13.16 -1.17
CA ARG A 96 2.11 -14.20 -1.18
C ARG A 96 3.51 -13.64 -1.32
N TRP A 97 3.74 -12.71 -2.27
CA TRP A 97 5.07 -12.13 -2.42
C TRP A 97 5.45 -11.24 -1.22
N ILE A 98 4.47 -10.55 -0.60
CA ILE A 98 4.70 -9.80 0.64
C ILE A 98 5.11 -10.77 1.77
N LEU A 99 4.39 -11.88 1.93
CA LEU A 99 4.70 -12.89 2.95
C LEU A 99 6.00 -13.66 2.66
N SER A 100 6.43 -13.75 1.40
CA SER A 100 7.76 -14.30 1.09
C SER A 100 8.89 -13.38 1.54
N ALA A 101 8.65 -12.06 1.53
CA ALA A 101 9.60 -11.06 2.03
C ALA A 101 9.55 -10.88 3.55
N ILE A 102 8.36 -10.96 4.14
CA ILE A 102 8.10 -10.74 5.57
C ILE A 102 7.16 -11.83 6.09
N PRO A 103 7.67 -13.04 6.40
CA PRO A 103 6.84 -14.20 6.75
C PRO A 103 5.94 -13.99 7.98
N GLU A 104 6.39 -13.18 8.94
CA GLU A 104 5.65 -12.88 10.17
C GLU A 104 4.61 -11.75 10.02
N ALA A 105 4.39 -11.20 8.83
CA ALA A 105 3.47 -10.09 8.62
C ALA A 105 2.01 -10.51 8.82
N ARG A 106 1.32 -9.78 9.69
CA ARG A 106 -0.15 -9.83 9.82
C ARG A 106 -0.73 -8.73 8.94
N ILE A 107 -1.22 -9.11 7.77
CA ILE A 107 -1.69 -8.17 6.74
C ILE A 107 -3.16 -7.83 6.96
N THR A 108 -3.44 -6.55 7.20
CA THR A 108 -4.78 -5.97 7.11
C THR A 108 -4.88 -5.18 5.81
N VAL A 109 -5.86 -5.53 4.97
CA VAL A 109 -6.05 -4.88 3.67
C VAL A 109 -7.11 -3.80 3.78
N VAL A 110 -6.78 -2.60 3.27
CA VAL A 110 -7.69 -1.48 3.09
C VAL A 110 -7.81 -1.22 1.60
N ARG A 111 -9.00 -1.46 1.04
CA ARG A 111 -9.32 -1.18 -0.36
C ARG A 111 -10.04 0.15 -0.48
N MET A 112 -9.35 1.15 -1.04
CA MET A 112 -9.92 2.46 -1.32
C MET A 112 -10.76 2.41 -2.59
N LEU A 113 -11.96 2.99 -2.53
CA LEU A 113 -12.87 3.13 -3.66
C LEU A 113 -13.23 4.60 -3.87
N ALA A 114 -13.47 4.98 -5.12
CA ALA A 114 -14.06 6.25 -5.48
C ALA A 114 -14.96 6.07 -6.72
N ALA A 115 -15.95 6.92 -6.89
CA ALA A 115 -16.77 6.96 -8.09
C ALA A 115 -15.91 7.30 -9.32
N GLU A 116 -16.28 6.76 -10.49
CA GLU A 116 -15.54 7.00 -11.75
C GLU A 116 -15.32 8.48 -12.05
N PRO A 117 -16.33 9.39 -11.89
CA PRO A 117 -16.12 10.83 -12.10
C PRO A 117 -15.08 11.42 -11.15
N THR A 118 -15.02 10.96 -9.90
CA THR A 118 -14.04 11.42 -8.91
C THR A 118 -12.62 10.97 -9.28
N LEU A 119 -12.46 9.72 -9.74
CA LEU A 119 -11.17 9.22 -10.22
C LEU A 119 -10.67 10.03 -11.41
N LEU A 120 -11.53 10.26 -12.40
CA LEU A 120 -11.17 11.04 -13.58
C LEU A 120 -10.79 12.49 -13.23
N ALA A 121 -11.54 13.15 -12.37
CA ALA A 121 -11.23 14.50 -11.92
C ALA A 121 -9.87 14.59 -11.20
N ARG A 122 -9.54 13.61 -10.34
CA ARG A 122 -8.25 13.55 -9.63
C ARG A 122 -7.08 13.27 -10.57
N LEU A 123 -7.28 12.37 -11.54
CA LEU A 123 -6.24 12.06 -12.54
C LEU A 123 -5.98 13.26 -13.46
N ALA A 124 -7.01 13.96 -13.91
CA ALA A 124 -6.86 15.15 -14.74
C ALA A 124 -6.07 16.28 -14.05
N GLN A 125 -6.10 16.36 -12.71
CA GLN A 125 -5.30 17.33 -11.95
C GLN A 125 -3.84 16.90 -11.81
N ARG A 126 -3.55 15.62 -11.88
CA ARG A 126 -2.22 15.05 -11.62
C ARG A 126 -1.42 14.80 -12.90
N GLU A 127 -2.08 14.29 -13.93
CA GLU A 127 -1.44 13.85 -15.16
C GLU A 127 -1.55 14.94 -16.23
N ILE A 128 -0.41 15.51 -16.59
CA ILE A 128 -0.30 16.52 -17.66
C ILE A 128 0.57 15.90 -18.76
N GLY A 129 -0.01 15.59 -19.93
CA GLY A 129 0.72 15.11 -21.08
C GLY A 129 0.04 13.98 -21.87
N SER A 130 0.75 13.41 -22.85
CA SER A 130 0.25 12.44 -23.81
C SER A 130 -0.21 11.09 -23.26
N GLY A 131 0.09 10.78 -22.00
CA GLY A 131 -0.30 9.52 -21.33
C GLY A 131 -1.54 9.62 -20.45
N ALA A 132 -2.16 10.82 -20.33
CA ALA A 132 -3.27 11.06 -19.41
C ALA A 132 -4.51 10.19 -19.72
N ASP A 133 -4.89 10.06 -21.00
CA ASP A 133 -6.06 9.28 -21.42
C ASP A 133 -5.87 7.79 -21.16
N GLU A 134 -4.67 7.25 -21.46
CA GLU A 134 -4.35 5.84 -21.18
C GLU A 134 -4.35 5.55 -19.68
N GLN A 135 -3.83 6.47 -18.90
CA GLN A 135 -3.81 6.36 -17.44
C GLN A 135 -5.23 6.40 -16.86
N ALA A 136 -6.09 7.26 -17.38
CA ALA A 136 -7.50 7.32 -17.01
C ALA A 136 -8.23 6.01 -17.32
N GLN A 137 -8.06 5.48 -18.52
CA GLN A 137 -8.66 4.20 -18.92
C GLN A 137 -8.17 3.03 -18.04
N ARG A 138 -6.86 2.94 -17.79
CA ARG A 138 -6.28 1.93 -16.88
C ARG A 138 -6.86 2.03 -15.48
N SER A 139 -7.00 3.23 -14.96
CA SER A 139 -7.57 3.46 -13.62
C SER A 139 -9.03 3.00 -13.54
N LEU A 140 -9.86 3.32 -14.54
CA LEU A 140 -11.26 2.86 -14.58
C LEU A 140 -11.35 1.33 -14.67
N GLN A 141 -10.52 0.68 -15.49
CA GLN A 141 -10.47 -0.78 -15.55
C GLN A 141 -10.08 -1.40 -14.21
N GLN A 142 -9.07 -0.83 -13.53
CA GLN A 142 -8.68 -1.26 -12.19
C GLN A 142 -9.83 -1.11 -11.20
N ALA A 143 -10.52 0.05 -11.21
CA ALA A 143 -11.65 0.32 -10.31
C ALA A 143 -12.78 -0.70 -10.51
N ARG A 144 -13.20 -0.96 -11.75
CA ARG A 144 -14.25 -1.92 -12.09
C ARG A 144 -13.88 -3.34 -11.66
N ARG A 145 -12.64 -3.75 -11.93
CA ARG A 145 -12.16 -5.07 -11.53
C ARG A 145 -12.15 -5.22 -10.01
N MET A 146 -11.58 -4.25 -9.27
CA MET A 146 -11.54 -4.29 -7.81
C MET A 146 -12.92 -4.24 -7.16
N ALA A 147 -13.89 -3.57 -7.78
CA ALA A 147 -15.28 -3.53 -7.31
C ALA A 147 -16.00 -4.87 -7.49
N SER A 148 -15.60 -5.69 -8.49
CA SER A 148 -16.19 -7.00 -8.75
C SER A 148 -15.56 -8.14 -7.94
N GLU A 149 -14.43 -7.90 -7.27
CA GLU A 149 -13.78 -8.91 -6.42
C GLU A 149 -14.44 -8.99 -5.05
N ASP A 150 -14.48 -10.21 -4.50
CA ASP A 150 -14.93 -10.44 -3.15
C ASP A 150 -14.10 -9.61 -2.15
N ALA A 151 -14.82 -8.95 -1.24
CA ALA A 151 -14.25 -8.09 -0.22
C ALA A 151 -14.18 -8.78 1.16
N GLU A 152 -14.32 -10.09 1.23
CA GLU A 152 -14.23 -10.82 2.51
C GLU A 152 -12.87 -10.58 3.18
N GLY A 153 -12.90 -10.16 4.44
CA GLY A 153 -11.69 -9.84 5.21
C GLY A 153 -10.95 -8.58 4.76
N ILE A 154 -11.59 -7.74 3.94
CA ILE A 154 -11.03 -6.47 3.44
C ILE A 154 -11.82 -5.30 4.04
N ILE A 155 -11.10 -4.29 4.52
CA ILE A 155 -11.73 -3.01 4.91
C ILE A 155 -11.96 -2.20 3.63
N VAL A 156 -13.22 -2.04 3.23
CA VAL A 156 -13.58 -1.20 2.09
C VAL A 156 -13.74 0.24 2.52
N LEU A 157 -13.02 1.15 1.88
CA LEU A 157 -12.95 2.57 2.24
C LEU A 157 -13.41 3.48 1.08
N PRO A 158 -14.68 3.91 1.05
CA PRO A 158 -15.15 4.93 0.10
C PRO A 158 -14.52 6.29 0.40
N THR A 159 -13.98 6.96 -0.64
CA THR A 159 -13.21 8.19 -0.48
C THR A 159 -13.93 9.45 -0.95
N ASP A 160 -15.09 9.29 -1.62
CA ASP A 160 -15.84 10.43 -2.15
C ASP A 160 -16.31 11.36 -1.04
N GLY A 161 -16.06 12.67 -1.22
CA GLY A 161 -16.47 13.70 -0.28
C GLY A 161 -15.76 13.70 1.09
N LYS A 162 -14.76 12.82 1.29
CA LYS A 162 -14.03 12.72 2.57
C LYS A 162 -12.64 13.30 2.46
N ARG A 163 -12.17 13.94 3.52
CA ARG A 163 -10.80 14.45 3.63
C ARG A 163 -9.83 13.31 4.00
N PRO A 164 -8.57 13.36 3.52
CA PRO A 164 -7.56 12.37 3.87
C PRO A 164 -7.39 12.16 5.38
N ALA A 165 -7.46 13.22 6.17
CA ALA A 165 -7.34 13.16 7.63
C ALA A 165 -8.44 12.34 8.29
N GLU A 166 -9.70 12.48 7.84
CA GLU A 166 -10.83 11.69 8.33
C GLU A 166 -10.70 10.22 7.97
N LEU A 167 -10.25 9.94 6.74
CA LEU A 167 -10.02 8.56 6.28
C LEU A 167 -8.90 7.88 7.07
N ALA A 168 -7.82 8.60 7.34
CA ALA A 168 -6.69 8.12 8.14
C ALA A 168 -7.14 7.79 9.57
N GLU A 169 -7.87 8.70 10.22
CA GLU A 169 -8.41 8.49 11.56
C GLU A 169 -9.29 7.24 11.63
N ILE A 170 -10.22 7.08 10.69
CA ILE A 170 -11.09 5.89 10.61
C ILE A 170 -10.28 4.60 10.58
N ILE A 171 -9.25 4.53 9.72
CA ILE A 171 -8.44 3.31 9.59
C ILE A 171 -7.60 3.07 10.83
N LEU A 172 -6.95 4.10 11.36
CA LEU A 172 -6.09 3.97 12.54
C LEU A 172 -6.88 3.58 13.80
N GLN A 173 -8.12 4.07 13.95
CA GLN A 173 -9.03 3.66 15.03
C GLN A 173 -9.49 2.21 14.84
N ASN A 174 -9.98 1.84 13.65
CA ASN A 174 -10.48 0.49 13.36
C ASN A 174 -9.40 -0.59 13.51
N THR A 175 -8.15 -0.24 13.26
CA THR A 175 -7.01 -1.16 13.40
C THR A 175 -6.35 -1.12 14.78
N GLY A 176 -6.75 -0.20 15.64
CA GLY A 176 -6.20 -0.02 16.98
C GLY A 176 -4.78 0.56 17.00
N TRP A 177 -4.29 1.10 15.87
CA TRP A 177 -2.91 1.58 15.80
C TRP A 177 -2.65 2.84 16.64
N LEU A 178 -3.65 3.70 16.84
CA LEU A 178 -3.56 4.86 17.73
C LEU A 178 -3.67 4.49 19.22
N ASN A 179 -4.37 3.39 19.56
CA ASN A 179 -4.65 3.04 20.96
C ASN A 179 -3.49 2.32 21.66
N MET A 180 -2.41 2.00 20.97
CA MET A 180 -1.28 1.22 21.48
C MET A 180 -0.11 2.08 21.98
N GLY A 181 -0.25 3.40 22.06
CA GLY A 181 0.78 4.33 22.51
C GLY A 181 1.06 4.33 24.03
N GLY A 182 0.48 3.37 24.78
CA GLY A 182 0.55 3.32 26.25
C GLY A 182 1.48 2.27 26.85
N GLN A 183 2.22 1.48 26.06
CA GLN A 183 3.08 0.42 26.61
C GLN A 183 4.47 0.40 25.94
N GLN A 184 5.25 1.42 26.21
CA GLN A 184 6.71 1.34 26.17
C GLN A 184 7.29 2.51 26.99
N LYS A 185 7.14 2.41 28.30
CA LYS A 185 8.05 2.99 29.28
C LYS A 185 8.40 1.82 30.19
N ASP A 186 9.57 1.27 29.99
CA ASP A 186 10.56 0.86 30.98
C ASP A 186 11.80 0.33 30.25
#